data_2768090caf4a9c80331921589311de1f
#
_entry.id   2768090caf4a9c80331921589311de1f
#
_cell.length_a   1.000
_cell.length_b   1.000
_cell.length_c   1.000
_cell.angle_alpha   90.00
_cell.angle_beta   90.00
_cell.angle_gamma   90.00
#
_symmetry.space_group_name_H-M   'P 1'
#
loop_
_entity.id
_entity.type
_entity.pdbx_description
1 polymer ?
#
loop_
_entity_poly.entity_id
_entity_poly.type
_entity_poly.pdbx_seq_one_letter_code
_entity_poly.pdbx_strand_id
1 'polypeptide(L)' 'MSKHFVTANGKSTEAMLPCSIQEFLVAQKLLPRSVVVEHNGEAVAPSEFSNRQLNAGDRLEIVKIVAGG' A
#
# COMPACT_ATOMS: atom_id res chain seq x y z
N MET A 1 6.64 9.17 -13.92
CA MET A 1 6.31 7.89 -13.29
C MET A 1 6.75 6.74 -14.17
N SER A 2 7.29 5.72 -13.59
CA SER A 2 7.73 4.54 -14.34
C SER A 2 7.36 3.28 -13.55
N LYS A 3 7.39 2.16 -14.27
CA LYS A 3 7.11 0.86 -13.66
C LYS A 3 8.30 0.41 -12.83
N HIS A 4 8.05 0.16 -11.58
CA HIS A 4 9.04 -0.37 -10.65
C HIS A 4 8.36 -1.36 -9.74
N PHE A 5 9.06 -1.79 -8.71
CA PHE A 5 8.54 -2.81 -7.81
C PHE A 5 8.57 -2.35 -6.37
N VAL A 6 7.52 -2.73 -5.65
CA VAL A 6 7.48 -2.70 -4.19
C VAL A 6 7.28 -4.12 -3.72
N THR A 7 7.60 -4.40 -2.47
CA THR A 7 7.32 -5.70 -1.88
C THR A 7 6.07 -5.59 -1.04
N ALA A 8 5.00 -6.21 -1.48
CA ALA A 8 3.72 -6.17 -0.77
C ALA A 8 3.44 -7.56 -0.21
N ASN A 9 3.37 -7.66 1.12
CA ASN A 9 3.15 -8.93 1.83
C ASN A 9 4.15 -10.00 1.37
N GLY A 10 5.42 -9.60 1.24
CA GLY A 10 6.48 -10.52 0.85
C GLY A 10 6.58 -10.81 -0.63
N LYS A 11 5.71 -10.22 -1.45
CA LYS A 11 5.70 -10.45 -2.89
C LYS A 11 6.15 -9.21 -3.65
N SER A 12 7.04 -9.39 -4.61
CA SER A 12 7.43 -8.32 -5.51
C SER A 12 6.23 -7.95 -6.37
N THR A 13 5.81 -6.71 -6.30
CA THR A 13 4.60 -6.24 -6.96
C THR A 13 4.92 -5.03 -7.82
N GLU A 14 4.55 -5.10 -9.07
CA GLU A 14 4.81 -4.02 -10.01
C GLU A 14 3.83 -2.87 -9.79
N ALA A 15 4.32 -1.65 -9.87
CA ALA A 15 3.49 -0.46 -9.72
C ALA A 15 4.11 0.71 -10.46
N MET A 16 3.26 1.67 -10.81
CA MET A 16 3.73 2.92 -11.40
C MET A 16 4.17 3.84 -10.26
N LEU A 17 5.46 3.98 -10.09
CA LEU A 17 6.03 4.70 -8.96
C LEU A 17 6.74 5.97 -9.40
N PRO A 18 6.76 7.01 -8.58
CA PRO A 18 6.12 7.05 -7.25
C PRO A 18 4.61 7.20 -7.34
N CYS A 19 3.91 6.72 -6.31
CA CYS A 19 2.46 6.90 -6.22
C CYS A 19 2.10 6.94 -4.74
N SER A 20 0.88 7.37 -4.42
CA SER A 20 0.45 7.35 -3.04
C SER A 20 0.07 5.92 -2.64
N ILE A 21 0.05 5.66 -1.32
CA ILE A 21 -0.44 4.38 -0.84
C ILE A 21 -1.88 4.18 -1.28
N GLN A 22 -2.69 5.25 -1.23
CA GLN A 22 -4.07 5.21 -1.69
C GLN A 22 -4.14 4.71 -3.13
N GLU A 23 -3.34 5.30 -4.01
CA GLU A 23 -3.35 4.91 -5.43
C GLU A 23 -2.93 3.45 -5.62
N PHE A 24 -1.94 3.01 -4.85
CA PHE A 24 -1.50 1.63 -4.92
C PHE A 24 -2.61 0.67 -4.51
N LEU A 25 -3.29 0.96 -3.38
CA LEU A 25 -4.35 0.12 -2.88
C LEU A 25 -5.49 0.00 -3.91
N VAL A 26 -5.88 1.12 -4.49
CA VAL A 26 -6.94 1.13 -5.50
C VAL A 26 -6.51 0.31 -6.72
N ALA A 27 -5.27 0.47 -7.15
CA ALA A 27 -4.76 -0.30 -8.30
C ALA A 27 -4.74 -1.80 -8.02
N GLN A 28 -4.57 -2.19 -6.77
CA GLN A 28 -4.61 -3.59 -6.36
C GLN A 28 -6.04 -4.07 -6.08
N LYS A 29 -7.04 -3.23 -6.35
CA LYS A 29 -8.46 -3.53 -6.12
C LYS A 29 -8.77 -3.77 -4.65
N LEU A 30 -8.07 -3.05 -3.80
CA LEU A 30 -8.30 -3.08 -2.36
C LEU A 30 -9.01 -1.81 -1.95
N LEU A 31 -9.92 -1.94 -0.97
CA LEU A 31 -10.62 -0.77 -0.43
C LEU A 31 -9.74 -0.16 0.67
N PRO A 32 -9.29 1.09 0.51
CA PRO A 32 -8.40 1.68 1.52
C PRO A 32 -8.95 1.64 2.94
N ARG A 33 -10.26 1.81 3.10
CA ARG A 33 -10.86 1.80 4.44
C ARG A 33 -11.03 0.40 5.03
N SER A 34 -10.69 -0.63 4.26
CA SER A 34 -10.85 -2.01 4.70
C SER A 34 -9.53 -2.71 4.96
N VAL A 35 -8.44 -1.95 5.03
CA VAL A 35 -7.13 -2.54 5.26
C VAL A 35 -6.36 -1.75 6.30
N VAL A 36 -5.43 -2.47 6.94
CA VAL A 36 -4.41 -1.87 7.80
C VAL A 36 -3.10 -1.98 7.03
N VAL A 37 -2.32 -0.92 7.01
CA VAL A 37 -1.09 -0.87 6.22
C VAL A 37 0.10 -0.51 7.10
N GLU A 38 1.19 -1.25 6.92
CA GLU A 38 2.50 -0.84 7.42
C GLU A 38 3.38 -0.55 6.21
N HIS A 39 4.09 0.56 6.27
CA HIS A 39 4.97 0.99 5.20
C HIS A 39 6.39 1.06 5.75
N ASN A 40 7.26 0.19 5.24
CA ASN A 40 8.64 0.07 5.70
C ASN A 40 8.71 -0.10 7.23
N GLY A 41 7.78 -0.91 7.77
CA GLY A 41 7.75 -1.21 9.20
C GLY A 41 7.01 -0.20 10.04
N GLU A 42 6.42 0.83 9.43
CA GLU A 42 5.74 1.89 10.15
C GLU A 42 4.24 1.85 9.85
N ALA A 43 3.41 1.85 10.89
CA ALA A 43 1.97 1.86 10.72
C ALA A 43 1.54 3.19 10.09
N VAL A 44 0.66 3.11 9.11
CA VAL A 44 0.18 4.29 8.39
C VAL A 44 -1.31 4.46 8.66
N ALA A 45 -1.68 5.62 9.17
CA ALA A 45 -3.09 5.93 9.40
C ALA A 45 -3.82 6.07 8.07
N PRO A 46 -5.09 5.63 7.97
CA PRO A 46 -5.84 5.77 6.73
C PRO A 46 -5.90 7.21 6.22
N SER A 47 -5.91 8.18 7.13
CA SER A 47 -5.92 9.59 6.75
C SER A 47 -4.65 10.01 6.01
N GLU A 48 -3.58 9.23 6.09
CA GLU A 48 -2.32 9.54 5.42
C GLU A 48 -2.15 8.80 4.11
N PHE A 49 -3.04 7.88 3.77
CA PHE A 49 -2.87 7.07 2.56
C PHE A 49 -2.72 7.92 1.30
N SER A 50 -3.48 8.99 1.19
CA SER A 50 -3.44 9.83 0.00
C SER A 50 -2.24 10.75 -0.04
N ASN A 51 -1.57 10.96 1.10
CA ASN A 51 -0.43 11.87 1.19
C ASN A 51 0.90 11.15 1.32
N ARG A 52 0.87 9.86 1.61
CA ARG A 52 2.10 9.12 1.84
C ARG A 52 2.52 8.44 0.56
N GLN A 53 3.75 8.71 0.16
CA GLN A 53 4.25 8.29 -1.15
C GLN A 53 5.02 6.99 -1.06
N LEU A 54 4.78 6.11 -2.04
CA LEU A 54 5.53 4.88 -2.23
C LEU A 54 6.62 5.11 -3.25
N ASN A 55 7.77 4.54 -2.99
CA ASN A 55 8.91 4.59 -3.90
C ASN A 55 9.37 3.18 -4.21
N ALA A 56 10.15 3.05 -5.28
CA ALA A 56 10.68 1.75 -5.68
C ALA A 56 11.48 1.14 -4.53
N GLY A 57 11.29 -0.13 -4.30
CA GLY A 57 11.99 -0.86 -3.24
C GLY A 57 11.31 -0.81 -1.89
N ASP A 58 10.25 -0.03 -1.74
CA ASP A 58 9.55 0.05 -0.46
C ASP A 58 8.84 -1.27 -0.15
N ARG A 59 8.57 -1.48 1.14
CA ARG A 59 7.85 -2.65 1.61
C ARG A 59 6.52 -2.24 2.22
N LEU A 60 5.51 -3.03 1.93
CA LEU A 60 4.18 -2.86 2.50
C LEU A 60 3.71 -4.16 3.10
N GLU A 61 3.08 -4.07 4.28
CA GLU A 61 2.31 -5.16 4.84
C GLU A 61 0.87 -4.68 4.86
N ILE A 62 0.00 -5.41 4.20
CA ILE A 62 -1.40 -5.02 4.05
C ILE A 62 -2.27 -6.14 4.59
N VAL A 63 -3.10 -5.83 5.58
CA VAL A 63 -3.98 -6.80 6.20
C VAL A 63 -5.41 -6.32 6.04
N LYS A 64 -6.27 -7.17 5.50
CA LYS A 64 -7.69 -6.83 5.38
C LYS A 64 -8.35 -6.91 6.73
N ILE A 65 -9.18 -5.91 7.02
CA ILE A 65 -9.98 -5.91 8.23
C ILE A 65 -11.20 -6.76 7.95
N VAL A 66 -11.36 -7.81 8.75
CA VAL A 66 -12.54 -8.67 8.62
C VAL A 66 -13.56 -8.15 9.61
N ALA A 67 -14.69 -7.68 9.10
CA ALA A 67 -15.78 -7.28 9.98
C ALA A 67 -16.21 -8.49 10.77
N GLY A 68 -16.14 -8.36 12.08
CA GLY A 68 -16.38 -9.45 12.98
C GLY A 68 -17.75 -10.03 12.79
N GLY A 69 -17.79 -11.13 12.60
CA GLY A 69 -19.01 -11.65 12.35
C GLY A 69 -19.50 -12.77 12.37
#